data_94685dac242931ebdadb76946db53b34
#
_entry.id   94685dac242931ebdadb76946db53b34
#
_cell.length_a   1.000
_cell.length_b   1.000
_cell.length_c   1.000
_cell.angle_alpha   90.00
_cell.angle_beta   90.00
_cell.angle_gamma   90.00
#
_symmetry.space_group_name_H-M   'P 1'
#
loop_
_entity.id
_entity.type
_entity.pdbx_description
1 polymer ?
#
loop_
_entity_poly.entity_id
_entity_poly.type
_entity_poly.pdbx_seq_one_letter_code
_entity_poly.pdbx_strand_id
1 'polypeptide(L)'
;MMIISTIQKFSLFLLSFCSLSITHKIAFFLSKIFFTKNSKKYHVTYKNLRACFPNKSKTWYLKKTKESLVEYAKSMLETPYVYRKSQKNFNRLINKVYSENLINDALGEKKGVIFMTPHHGSWETSGLYAASKIKTFTMYKPLR
;
A
#
# COMPACT_ATOMS: atom_id res chain seq x y z
N MET A 1 -10.31 -13.86 -21.17
CA MET A 1 -9.84 -12.63 -20.50
C MET A 1 -10.93 -11.95 -19.66
N MET A 2 -12.18 -11.85 -20.11
CA MET A 2 -13.29 -11.21 -19.39
C MET A 2 -13.69 -11.90 -18.06
N ILE A 3 -13.73 -13.23 -18.02
CA ILE A 3 -14.13 -14.02 -16.82
C ILE A 3 -13.13 -13.84 -15.66
N ILE A 4 -11.83 -13.85 -15.94
CA ILE A 4 -10.78 -13.66 -14.91
C ILE A 4 -10.92 -12.26 -14.27
N SER A 5 -11.20 -11.25 -15.08
CA SER A 5 -11.46 -9.89 -14.59
C SER A 5 -12.68 -9.80 -13.66
N THR A 6 -13.74 -10.55 -13.96
CA THR A 6 -14.96 -10.57 -13.14
C THR A 6 -14.73 -11.28 -11.79
N ILE A 7 -14.03 -12.42 -11.81
CA ILE A 7 -13.67 -13.16 -10.58
C ILE A 7 -12.75 -12.28 -9.69
N GLN A 8 -11.77 -11.60 -10.29
CA GLN A 8 -10.90 -10.69 -9.54
C GLN A 8 -11.68 -9.54 -8.89
N LYS A 9 -12.57 -8.89 -9.62
CA LYS A 9 -13.43 -7.83 -9.09
C LYS A 9 -14.30 -8.32 -7.94
N PHE A 10 -14.89 -9.49 -8.10
CA PHE A 10 -15.73 -10.11 -7.07
C PHE A 10 -14.91 -10.46 -5.80
N SER A 11 -13.71 -11.03 -5.96
CA SER A 11 -12.81 -11.33 -4.84
C SER A 11 -12.40 -10.07 -4.08
N LEU A 12 -12.03 -8.99 -4.79
CA LEU A 12 -11.69 -7.71 -4.17
C LEU A 12 -12.89 -7.09 -3.46
N PHE A 13 -14.10 -7.22 -4.03
CA PHE A 13 -15.32 -6.79 -3.39
C PHE A 13 -15.57 -7.54 -2.08
N LEU A 14 -15.46 -8.87 -2.06
CA LEU A 14 -15.58 -9.67 -0.84
C LEU A 14 -14.53 -9.29 0.21
N LEU A 15 -13.27 -9.11 -0.20
CA LEU A 15 -12.18 -8.68 0.70
C LEU A 15 -12.47 -7.32 1.36
N SER A 16 -13.17 -6.43 0.68
CA SER A 16 -13.50 -5.11 1.23
C SER A 16 -14.38 -5.18 2.50
N PHE A 17 -15.09 -6.28 2.71
CA PHE A 17 -15.94 -6.51 3.90
C PHE A 17 -15.20 -7.21 5.03
N CYS A 18 -14.05 -7.84 4.75
CA CYS A 18 -13.24 -8.48 5.78
C CYS A 18 -12.64 -7.44 6.73
N SER A 19 -12.43 -7.83 7.99
CA SER A 19 -11.64 -7.01 8.91
C SER A 19 -10.16 -7.00 8.49
N LEU A 20 -9.42 -5.95 8.84
CA LEU A 20 -7.97 -5.88 8.56
C LEU A 20 -7.23 -7.09 9.13
N SER A 21 -7.62 -7.57 10.32
CA SER A 21 -7.00 -8.74 10.94
C SER A 21 -7.15 -10.00 10.07
N ILE A 22 -8.34 -10.25 9.53
CA ILE A 22 -8.60 -11.38 8.63
C ILE A 22 -7.82 -11.20 7.33
N THR A 23 -7.89 -10.02 6.73
CA THR A 23 -7.17 -9.68 5.50
C THR A 23 -5.65 -9.90 5.64
N HIS A 24 -5.07 -9.48 6.76
CA HIS A 24 -3.65 -9.65 7.05
C HIS A 24 -3.26 -11.12 7.26
N LYS A 25 -4.13 -11.95 7.88
CA LYS A 25 -3.90 -13.40 7.97
C LYS A 25 -3.91 -14.04 6.58
N ILE A 26 -4.89 -13.70 5.73
CA ILE A 26 -4.93 -14.16 4.34
C ILE A 26 -3.67 -13.74 3.59
N ALA A 27 -3.25 -12.47 3.70
CA ALA A 27 -2.03 -11.95 3.09
C ALA A 27 -0.78 -12.73 3.51
N PHE A 28 -0.68 -13.04 4.79
CA PHE A 28 0.44 -13.84 5.32
C PHE A 28 0.51 -15.24 4.69
N PHE A 29 -0.61 -15.93 4.57
CA PHE A 29 -0.64 -17.25 3.94
C PHE A 29 -0.33 -17.16 2.44
N LEU A 30 -0.97 -16.24 1.72
CA LEU A 30 -0.74 -16.04 0.30
C LEU A 30 0.70 -15.63 -0.01
N SER A 31 1.32 -14.82 0.85
CA SER A 31 2.72 -14.42 0.67
C SER A 31 3.67 -15.61 0.68
N LYS A 32 3.41 -16.63 1.52
CA LYS A 32 4.22 -17.85 1.57
C LYS A 32 4.09 -18.71 0.32
N ILE A 33 2.93 -18.68 -0.32
CA ILE A 33 2.67 -19.45 -1.55
C ILE A 33 3.25 -18.74 -2.77
N PHE A 34 2.95 -17.45 -2.93
CA PHE A 34 3.29 -16.71 -4.15
C PHE A 34 4.70 -16.10 -4.15
N PHE A 35 5.26 -15.79 -2.97
CA PHE A 35 6.58 -15.14 -2.88
C PHE A 35 7.65 -16.09 -2.38
N THR A 36 7.76 -17.24 -3.05
CA THR A 36 8.83 -18.21 -2.82
C THR A 36 10.18 -17.68 -3.35
N LYS A 37 11.28 -18.35 -2.97
CA LYS A 37 12.62 -18.03 -3.45
C LYS A 37 12.75 -17.99 -4.99
N ASN A 38 11.87 -18.64 -5.72
CA ASN A 38 11.84 -18.69 -7.18
C ASN A 38 11.09 -17.50 -7.79
N SER A 39 10.37 -16.71 -7.00
CA SER A 39 9.61 -15.58 -7.53
C SER A 39 10.49 -14.39 -7.87
N LYS A 40 10.18 -13.70 -8.98
CA LYS A 40 10.86 -12.46 -9.38
C LYS A 40 10.85 -11.40 -8.28
N LYS A 41 9.73 -11.27 -7.57
CA LYS A 41 9.60 -10.30 -6.46
C LYS A 41 10.58 -10.62 -5.32
N TYR A 42 10.75 -11.88 -4.98
CA TYR A 42 11.73 -12.28 -3.96
C TYR A 42 13.14 -11.83 -4.34
N HIS A 43 13.56 -12.12 -5.56
CA HIS A 43 14.91 -11.75 -6.04
C HIS A 43 15.12 -10.24 -6.07
N VAL A 44 14.14 -9.48 -6.55
CA VAL A 44 14.21 -8.00 -6.58
C VAL A 44 14.31 -7.45 -5.17
N THR A 45 13.44 -7.87 -4.25
CA THR A 45 13.47 -7.42 -2.85
C THR A 45 14.80 -7.76 -2.18
N TYR A 46 15.31 -8.98 -2.37
CA TYR A 46 16.59 -9.39 -1.83
C TYR A 46 17.77 -8.54 -2.36
N LYS A 47 17.79 -8.27 -3.68
CA LYS A 47 18.83 -7.41 -4.29
C LYS A 47 18.76 -5.98 -3.77
N ASN A 48 17.55 -5.41 -3.66
CA ASN A 48 17.37 -4.06 -3.13
C ASN A 48 17.83 -3.94 -1.68
N LEU A 49 17.49 -4.92 -0.83
CA LEU A 49 17.97 -4.93 0.55
C LEU A 49 19.50 -5.01 0.64
N ARG A 50 20.14 -5.77 -0.23
CA ARG A 50 21.62 -5.82 -0.29
C ARG A 50 22.23 -4.50 -0.73
N ALA A 51 21.62 -3.83 -1.68
CA ALA A 51 22.11 -2.52 -2.16
C ALA A 51 21.96 -1.43 -1.07
N CYS A 52 20.81 -1.41 -0.39
CA CYS A 52 20.53 -0.40 0.64
C CYS A 52 21.25 -0.65 1.97
N PHE A 53 21.58 -1.90 2.29
CA PHE A 53 22.16 -2.31 3.57
C PHE A 53 23.38 -3.24 3.36
N PRO A 54 24.50 -2.77 2.78
CA PRO A 54 25.58 -3.64 2.31
C PRO A 54 26.26 -4.46 3.42
N ASN A 55 26.22 -4.00 4.67
CA ASN A 55 26.96 -4.58 5.79
C ASN A 55 26.15 -5.56 6.65
N LYS A 56 25.04 -6.10 6.15
CA LYS A 56 24.22 -7.06 6.89
C LYS A 56 24.56 -8.51 6.55
N SER A 57 24.25 -9.44 7.45
CA SER A 57 24.47 -10.85 7.24
C SER A 57 23.51 -11.45 6.19
N LYS A 58 23.91 -12.57 5.56
CA LYS A 58 23.04 -13.32 4.65
C LYS A 58 21.71 -13.73 5.30
N THR A 59 21.77 -14.15 6.56
CA THR A 59 20.58 -14.53 7.34
C THR A 59 19.63 -13.35 7.55
N TRP A 60 20.18 -12.15 7.80
CA TRP A 60 19.40 -10.93 7.91
C TRP A 60 18.66 -10.63 6.61
N TYR A 61 19.33 -10.69 5.44
CA TYR A 61 18.70 -10.44 4.15
C TYR A 61 17.58 -11.44 3.86
N LEU A 62 17.79 -12.74 4.12
CA LEU A 62 16.79 -13.76 3.89
C LEU A 62 15.55 -13.55 4.77
N LYS A 63 15.74 -13.16 6.03
CA LYS A 63 14.67 -12.84 6.96
C LYS A 63 13.92 -11.59 6.50
N LYS A 64 14.63 -10.49 6.25
CA LYS A 64 14.03 -9.21 5.85
C LYS A 64 13.32 -9.27 4.50
N THR A 65 13.82 -10.06 3.55
CA THR A 65 13.13 -10.30 2.28
C THR A 65 11.76 -10.93 2.50
N LYS A 66 11.67 -11.95 3.35
CA LYS A 66 10.37 -12.60 3.66
C LYS A 66 9.43 -11.65 4.39
N GLU A 67 9.91 -10.94 5.41
CA GLU A 67 9.12 -9.95 6.15
C GLU A 67 8.57 -8.85 5.20
N SER A 68 9.42 -8.28 4.35
CA SER A 68 9.03 -7.26 3.37
C SER A 68 7.96 -7.75 2.39
N LEU A 69 8.05 -9.02 1.95
CA LEU A 69 7.06 -9.60 1.04
C LEU A 69 5.73 -9.88 1.72
N VAL A 70 5.73 -10.21 3.00
CA VAL A 70 4.51 -10.31 3.81
C VAL A 70 3.83 -8.95 3.92
N GLU A 71 4.57 -7.90 4.25
CA GLU A 71 4.02 -6.54 4.35
C GLU A 71 3.52 -6.03 2.99
N TYR A 72 4.23 -6.35 1.89
CA TYR A 72 3.75 -6.07 0.54
C TYR A 72 2.40 -6.75 0.25
N ALA A 73 2.25 -8.03 0.63
CA ALA A 73 0.97 -8.75 0.45
C ALA A 73 -0.15 -8.13 1.29
N LYS A 74 0.13 -7.72 2.53
CA LYS A 74 -0.84 -7.04 3.38
C LYS A 74 -1.30 -5.72 2.74
N SER A 75 -0.37 -4.87 2.31
CA SER A 75 -0.67 -3.60 1.66
C SER A 75 -1.54 -3.78 0.41
N MET A 76 -1.24 -4.78 -0.42
CA MET A 76 -2.06 -5.08 -1.60
C MET A 76 -3.48 -5.53 -1.26
N LEU A 77 -3.64 -6.39 -0.24
CA LEU A 77 -4.94 -6.96 0.09
C LEU A 77 -5.81 -6.05 0.96
N GLU A 78 -5.24 -5.10 1.68
CA GLU A 78 -6.00 -4.12 2.47
C GLU A 78 -6.60 -2.99 1.64
N THR A 79 -6.08 -2.74 0.43
CA THR A 79 -6.53 -1.68 -0.48
C THR A 79 -8.06 -1.64 -0.65
N PRO A 80 -8.78 -2.74 -0.93
CA PRO A 80 -10.24 -2.71 -1.06
C PRO A 80 -10.96 -2.29 0.24
N TYR A 81 -10.43 -2.70 1.38
CA TYR A 81 -10.95 -2.29 2.69
C TYR A 81 -10.78 -0.79 2.91
N VAL A 82 -9.58 -0.26 2.62
CA VAL A 82 -9.24 1.16 2.76
C VAL A 82 -10.17 2.02 1.91
N TYR A 83 -10.32 1.69 0.62
CA TYR A 83 -11.23 2.41 -0.29
C TYR A 83 -12.68 2.38 0.17
N ARG A 84 -13.18 1.22 0.59
CA ARG A 84 -14.56 1.10 1.07
C ARG A 84 -14.80 1.88 2.36
N LYS A 85 -13.85 1.89 3.29
CA LYS A 85 -13.96 2.63 4.56
C LYS A 85 -13.80 4.12 4.36
N SER A 86 -12.94 4.56 3.45
CA SER A 86 -12.75 5.98 3.16
C SER A 86 -14.04 6.66 2.68
N GLN A 87 -14.86 5.95 1.91
CA GLN A 87 -16.14 6.46 1.44
C GLN A 87 -17.19 6.66 2.56
N LYS A 88 -17.10 5.85 3.64
CA LYS A 88 -18.09 5.90 4.73
C LYS A 88 -17.66 6.78 5.90
N ASN A 89 -16.42 6.67 6.31
CA ASN A 89 -15.89 7.44 7.45
C ASN A 89 -14.36 7.41 7.40
N PHE A 90 -13.78 8.37 6.73
CA PHE A 90 -12.33 8.48 6.54
C PHE A 90 -11.58 8.63 7.88
N ASN A 91 -12.14 9.36 8.83
CA ASN A 91 -11.52 9.61 10.13
C ASN A 91 -11.26 8.34 10.94
N ARG A 92 -11.96 7.23 10.64
CA ARG A 92 -11.69 5.93 11.28
C ARG A 92 -10.48 5.18 10.73
N LEU A 93 -9.91 5.64 9.60
CA LEU A 93 -8.71 5.05 9.01
C LEU A 93 -7.43 5.72 9.50
N ILE A 94 -7.52 6.95 9.99
CA ILE A 94 -6.38 7.75 10.42
C ILE A 94 -6.55 8.10 11.88
N ASN A 95 -5.64 7.63 12.71
CA ASN A 95 -5.65 7.95 14.14
C ASN A 95 -5.12 9.35 14.42
N LYS A 96 -4.09 9.77 13.67
CA LYS A 96 -3.43 11.06 13.88
C LYS A 96 -2.72 11.53 12.62
N VAL A 97 -2.81 12.82 12.36
CA VAL A 97 -2.04 13.52 11.33
C VAL A 97 -1.07 14.47 12.02
N TYR A 98 0.18 14.43 11.65
CA TYR A 98 1.20 15.34 12.14
C TYR A 98 1.42 16.45 11.12
N SER A 99 1.63 17.67 11.61
CA SER A 99 1.93 18.85 10.79
C SER A 99 0.90 19.16 9.70
N GLU A 100 -0.39 18.90 9.99
CA GLU A 100 -1.49 19.20 9.06
C GLU A 100 -1.56 20.69 8.70
N ASN A 101 -1.12 21.57 9.60
CA ASN A 101 -1.02 23.00 9.37
C ASN A 101 -0.17 23.34 8.14
N LEU A 102 0.87 22.57 7.81
CA LEU A 102 1.72 22.81 6.63
C LEU A 102 0.93 22.75 5.33
N ILE A 103 -0.11 21.93 5.27
CA ILE A 103 -1.00 21.84 4.11
C ILE A 103 -1.80 23.14 3.99
N ASN A 104 -2.38 23.61 5.09
CA ASN A 104 -3.18 24.83 5.12
C ASN A 104 -2.34 26.06 4.79
N ASP A 105 -1.13 26.14 5.34
CA ASP A 105 -0.18 27.22 5.09
C ASP A 105 0.19 27.28 3.60
N ALA A 106 0.56 26.13 3.02
CA ALA A 106 0.90 26.05 1.59
C ALA A 106 -0.27 26.36 0.67
N LEU A 107 -1.50 25.97 1.03
CA LEU A 107 -2.71 26.33 0.28
C LEU A 107 -3.04 27.83 0.38
N GLY A 108 -2.73 28.45 1.52
CA GLY A 108 -2.90 29.89 1.75
C GLY A 108 -2.06 30.76 0.79
N GLU A 109 -0.93 30.25 0.29
CA GLU A 109 -0.11 30.91 -0.72
C GLU A 109 -0.74 30.98 -2.12
N LYS A 110 -1.84 30.27 -2.38
CA LYS A 110 -2.58 30.23 -3.67
C LYS A 110 -1.75 29.80 -4.89
N LYS A 111 -0.62 29.15 -4.68
CA LYS A 111 0.29 28.65 -5.74
C LYS A 111 0.05 27.20 -6.12
N GLY A 112 -0.88 26.52 -5.44
CA GLY A 112 -1.07 25.08 -5.53
C GLY A 112 -0.05 24.31 -4.68
N VAL A 113 -0.30 23.01 -4.49
CA VAL A 113 0.54 22.14 -3.66
C VAL A 113 0.81 20.84 -4.41
N ILE A 114 2.06 20.40 -4.42
CA ILE A 114 2.47 19.09 -4.94
C ILE A 114 2.72 18.17 -3.76
N PHE A 115 1.89 17.12 -3.63
CA PHE A 115 2.09 16.07 -2.63
C PHE A 115 2.99 14.98 -3.20
N MET A 116 4.07 14.68 -2.49
CA MET A 116 4.91 13.52 -2.76
C MET A 116 4.77 12.52 -1.63
N THR A 117 4.43 11.28 -1.96
CA THR A 117 4.30 10.20 -0.97
C THR A 117 5.17 9.01 -1.38
N PRO A 118 5.96 8.43 -0.46
CA PRO A 118 6.69 7.20 -0.74
C PRO A 118 5.72 6.01 -0.77
N HIS A 119 6.09 4.96 -1.51
CA HIS A 119 5.41 3.67 -1.43
C HIS A 119 5.78 2.95 -0.12
N HIS A 120 5.28 3.45 0.99
CA HIS A 120 5.55 2.95 2.34
C HIS A 120 4.24 2.71 3.09
N GLY A 121 4.08 1.51 3.64
CA GLY A 121 2.84 1.13 4.31
C GLY A 121 1.62 1.20 3.39
N SER A 122 0.49 1.61 3.93
CA SER A 122 -0.76 1.88 3.18
C SER A 122 -0.71 3.26 2.50
N TRP A 123 0.19 3.45 1.56
CA TRP A 123 0.45 4.75 0.91
C TRP A 123 -0.80 5.33 0.20
N GLU A 124 -1.72 4.49 -0.26
CA GLU A 124 -2.99 4.93 -0.84
C GLU A 124 -3.83 5.75 0.13
N THR A 125 -3.71 5.48 1.44
CA THR A 125 -4.38 6.27 2.48
C THR A 125 -3.95 7.73 2.47
N SER A 126 -2.69 8.02 2.12
CA SER A 126 -2.19 9.40 2.00
C SER A 126 -2.88 10.16 0.87
N GLY A 127 -3.02 9.53 -0.29
CA GLY A 127 -3.74 10.12 -1.43
C GLY A 127 -5.22 10.35 -1.13
N LEU A 128 -5.87 9.40 -0.49
CA LEU A 128 -7.26 9.52 -0.05
C LEU A 128 -7.42 10.62 1.00
N TYR A 129 -6.46 10.78 1.92
CA TYR A 129 -6.45 11.86 2.89
C TYR A 129 -6.37 13.23 2.20
N ALA A 130 -5.42 13.42 1.29
CA ALA A 130 -5.32 14.65 0.53
C ALA A 130 -6.62 14.95 -0.24
N ALA A 131 -7.20 13.96 -0.92
CA ALA A 131 -8.46 14.10 -1.64
C ALA A 131 -9.67 14.39 -0.73
N SER A 132 -9.62 14.00 0.54
CA SER A 132 -10.68 14.33 1.51
C SER A 132 -10.63 15.79 2.00
N LYS A 133 -9.50 16.47 1.83
CA LYS A 133 -9.29 17.86 2.28
C LYS A 133 -9.42 18.86 1.15
N ILE A 134 -8.94 18.53 -0.03
CA ILE A 134 -8.85 19.42 -1.17
C ILE A 134 -9.12 18.68 -2.48
N LYS A 135 -9.50 19.42 -3.52
CA LYS A 135 -9.59 18.88 -4.88
C LYS A 135 -8.18 18.50 -5.36
N THR A 136 -7.94 17.22 -5.56
CA THR A 136 -6.64 16.69 -6.00
C THR A 136 -6.69 16.18 -7.43
N PHE A 137 -5.55 16.26 -8.12
CA PHE A 137 -5.31 15.63 -9.42
C PHE A 137 -4.14 14.65 -9.27
N THR A 138 -4.28 13.47 -9.82
CA THR A 138 -3.25 12.43 -9.75
C THR A 138 -2.80 12.06 -11.16
N MET A 139 -1.50 12.10 -11.39
CA MET A 139 -0.91 11.54 -12.60
C MET A 139 -0.63 10.06 -12.40
N TYR A 140 -1.02 9.24 -13.35
CA TYR A 140 -0.71 7.81 -13.32
C TYR A 140 -0.26 7.32 -14.69
N LYS A 141 0.57 6.28 -14.69
CA LYS A 141 0.91 5.56 -15.91
C LYS A 141 0.00 4.34 -16.02
N PRO A 142 -0.78 4.18 -17.11
CA PRO A 142 -1.59 2.99 -17.31
C PRO A 142 -0.71 1.72 -17.26
N LEU A 143 -1.17 0.71 -16.53
CA LEU A 143 -0.51 -0.61 -16.53
C LEU A 143 -0.76 -1.26 -17.88
N ARG A 144 0.33 -1.68 -18.54
CA ARG A 144 0.30 -2.44 -19.79
C ARG A 144 0.15 -3.93 -19.51
#